data_532fe254be7541cff2fa3d0f03122ff2
#
_entry.id   532fe254be7541cff2fa3d0f03122ff2
#
_cell.length_a   1.000
_cell.length_b   1.000
_cell.length_c   1.000
_cell.angle_alpha   90.00
_cell.angle_beta   90.00
_cell.angle_gamma   90.00
#
_symmetry.space_group_name_H-M   'P 1'
#
loop_
_entity.id
_entity.type
_entity.pdbx_description
1 polymer ?
#
loop_
_entity_poly.entity_id
_entity_poly.type
_entity_poly.pdbx_seq_one_letter_code
_entity_poly.pdbx_strand_id
1 'polypeptide(L)'
;LLFEAGGKSILYTGDFRFHGRKNSGELLSRLPKKVNTLICEGTNVNNDKPCFSESELENKLLEIMWQNKKPVFVLQSGTNIDRLVSVYRAAKRSGRILYEDNYAALIASAAGGKIPRPDVFDDVYAFTPRLLRGKRKDMFLEFDNKRGLRKISKNSSFVMLVRPSMLGYLKKLAERMDLSGAVLIYSMWNGYKQNEDMAGFLSTVQSLGMNTVD
;
A
#
# COMPACT_ATOMS: atom_id res chain seq x y z
N LEU A 1 -8.18 6.78 -22.24
CA LEU A 1 -9.34 7.44 -22.86
C LEU A 1 -9.13 7.55 -24.35
N LEU A 2 -10.17 7.20 -25.15
CA LEU A 2 -10.19 7.41 -26.59
C LEU A 2 -11.16 8.55 -26.91
N PHE A 3 -10.70 9.53 -27.67
CA PHE A 3 -11.53 10.64 -28.17
C PHE A 3 -11.57 10.57 -29.69
N GLU A 4 -12.77 10.68 -30.27
CA GLU A 4 -12.96 10.66 -31.71
C GLU A 4 -13.88 11.82 -32.12
N ALA A 5 -13.41 12.64 -33.04
CA ALA A 5 -14.16 13.76 -33.61
C ALA A 5 -13.63 14.13 -35.00
N GLY A 6 -14.54 14.45 -35.94
CA GLY A 6 -14.17 14.93 -37.27
C GLY A 6 -13.23 13.97 -38.04
N GLY A 7 -13.38 12.65 -37.87
CA GLY A 7 -12.53 11.62 -38.51
C GLY A 7 -11.11 11.53 -37.92
N LYS A 8 -10.83 12.20 -36.83
CA LYS A 8 -9.56 12.12 -36.08
C LYS A 8 -9.77 11.45 -34.73
N SER A 9 -8.71 10.78 -34.24
CA SER A 9 -8.69 10.07 -32.95
C SER A 9 -7.49 10.44 -32.11
N ILE A 10 -7.72 10.60 -30.81
CA ILE A 10 -6.66 10.82 -29.80
C ILE A 10 -6.81 9.75 -28.74
N LEU A 11 -5.73 9.00 -28.48
CA LEU A 11 -5.65 8.08 -27.37
C LEU A 11 -4.82 8.70 -26.24
N TYR A 12 -5.42 8.87 -25.06
CA TYR A 12 -4.75 9.26 -23.83
C TYR A 12 -4.65 8.05 -22.91
N THR A 13 -3.42 7.61 -22.61
CA THR A 13 -3.20 6.42 -21.78
C THR A 13 -3.44 6.66 -20.31
N GLY A 14 -3.22 7.89 -19.82
CA GLY A 14 -2.99 8.13 -18.40
C GLY A 14 -1.70 7.46 -17.93
N ASP A 15 -1.56 7.33 -16.62
CA ASP A 15 -0.45 6.60 -16.02
C ASP A 15 -0.67 5.09 -16.22
N PHE A 16 0.37 4.37 -16.66
CA PHE A 16 0.30 2.92 -16.83
C PHE A 16 1.64 2.25 -16.51
N ARG A 17 1.58 0.96 -16.21
CA ARG A 17 2.76 0.12 -15.96
C ARG A 17 2.52 -1.31 -16.42
N PHE A 18 3.59 -1.96 -16.91
CA PHE A 18 3.52 -3.35 -17.38
C PHE A 18 3.93 -4.40 -16.33
N HIS A 19 4.47 -3.97 -15.19
CA HIS A 19 4.95 -4.85 -14.11
C HIS A 19 3.94 -5.04 -12.97
N GLY A 20 2.68 -4.65 -13.17
CA GLY A 20 1.58 -4.90 -12.26
C GLY A 20 1.12 -6.37 -12.26
N ARG A 21 0.18 -6.71 -11.37
CA ARG A 21 -0.41 -8.06 -11.27
C ARG A 21 -1.40 -8.39 -12.37
N LYS A 22 -1.99 -7.38 -12.99
CA LYS A 22 -2.91 -7.58 -14.13
C LYS A 22 -2.13 -7.85 -15.40
N ASN A 23 -2.69 -8.69 -16.25
CA ASN A 23 -2.12 -8.96 -17.58
C ASN A 23 -2.21 -7.72 -18.47
N SER A 24 -1.09 -7.04 -18.66
CA SER A 24 -1.01 -5.87 -19.53
C SER A 24 -1.25 -6.20 -21.01
N GLY A 25 -1.00 -7.43 -21.43
CA GLY A 25 -1.30 -7.89 -22.80
C GLY A 25 -2.79 -7.82 -23.12
N GLU A 26 -3.66 -8.15 -22.17
CA GLU A 26 -5.10 -8.02 -22.34
C GLU A 26 -5.53 -6.54 -22.51
N LEU A 27 -4.93 -5.63 -21.74
CA LEU A 27 -5.19 -4.19 -21.91
C LEU A 27 -4.77 -3.72 -23.30
N LEU A 28 -3.55 -4.07 -23.73
CA LEU A 28 -3.02 -3.69 -25.05
C LEU A 28 -3.86 -4.23 -26.19
N SER A 29 -4.40 -5.45 -26.07
CA SER A 29 -5.26 -6.05 -27.10
C SER A 29 -6.58 -5.31 -27.32
N ARG A 30 -7.05 -4.58 -26.30
CA ARG A 30 -8.28 -3.78 -26.33
C ARG A 30 -8.08 -2.35 -26.85
N LEU A 31 -6.82 -1.90 -26.98
CA LEU A 31 -6.52 -0.57 -27.49
C LEU A 31 -6.68 -0.52 -29.01
N PRO A 32 -7.07 0.62 -29.58
CA PRO A 32 -7.15 0.79 -31.03
C PRO A 32 -5.77 0.61 -31.65
N LYS A 33 -5.69 -0.16 -32.75
CA LYS A 33 -4.42 -0.43 -33.44
C LYS A 33 -3.82 0.78 -34.17
N LYS A 34 -4.66 1.77 -34.46
CA LYS A 34 -4.27 3.01 -35.15
C LYS A 34 -5.00 4.19 -34.51
N VAL A 35 -4.28 5.25 -34.21
CA VAL A 35 -4.79 6.54 -33.75
C VAL A 35 -4.01 7.65 -34.43
N ASN A 36 -4.63 8.82 -34.60
CA ASN A 36 -3.95 9.98 -35.17
C ASN A 36 -2.95 10.59 -34.19
N THR A 37 -3.28 10.60 -32.91
CA THR A 37 -2.43 11.14 -31.84
C THR A 37 -2.43 10.22 -30.65
N LEU A 38 -1.26 9.93 -30.12
CA LEU A 38 -1.05 9.22 -28.86
C LEU A 38 -0.48 10.19 -27.83
N ILE A 39 -1.17 10.33 -26.70
CA ILE A 39 -0.67 11.04 -25.51
C ILE A 39 -0.39 9.97 -24.44
N CYS A 40 0.86 9.79 -24.09
CA CYS A 40 1.27 8.82 -23.07
C CYS A 40 2.15 9.48 -22.01
N GLU A 41 2.21 8.88 -20.82
CA GLU A 41 3.16 9.28 -19.80
C GLU A 41 4.61 9.02 -20.25
N GLY A 42 5.55 9.79 -19.68
CA GLY A 42 6.98 9.64 -19.92
C GLY A 42 7.81 9.67 -18.63
N THR A 43 7.19 9.38 -17.48
CA THR A 43 7.83 9.49 -16.14
C THR A 43 9.12 8.69 -16.04
N ASN A 44 9.18 7.53 -16.70
CA ASN A 44 10.31 6.62 -16.65
C ASN A 44 11.09 6.51 -17.98
N VAL A 45 10.89 7.42 -18.91
CA VAL A 45 11.51 7.38 -20.27
C VAL A 45 13.04 7.34 -20.22
N ASN A 46 13.66 7.97 -19.22
CA ASN A 46 15.11 8.03 -19.01
C ASN A 46 15.57 7.17 -17.81
N ASN A 47 14.76 6.19 -17.39
CA ASN A 47 15.07 5.39 -16.21
C ASN A 47 15.39 3.94 -16.64
N ASP A 48 16.68 3.64 -16.78
CA ASP A 48 17.20 2.31 -17.13
C ASP A 48 17.28 1.34 -15.93
N LYS A 49 16.83 1.75 -14.75
CA LYS A 49 16.84 0.88 -13.56
C LYS A 49 15.86 -0.27 -13.76
N PRO A 50 16.27 -1.50 -13.42
CA PRO A 50 15.38 -2.65 -13.50
C PRO A 50 14.14 -2.43 -12.62
N CYS A 51 12.98 -2.62 -13.20
CA CYS A 51 11.71 -2.51 -12.51
C CYS A 51 11.30 -3.89 -12.01
N PHE A 52 11.17 -4.05 -10.70
CA PHE A 52 10.70 -5.31 -10.12
C PHE A 52 9.22 -5.53 -10.43
N SER A 53 8.89 -6.73 -10.84
CA SER A 53 7.51 -7.18 -10.88
C SER A 53 6.94 -7.26 -9.46
N GLU A 54 5.61 -7.17 -9.34
CA GLU A 54 4.96 -7.34 -8.03
C GLU A 54 5.22 -8.72 -7.41
N SER A 55 5.53 -9.74 -8.21
CA SER A 55 5.90 -11.08 -7.72
C SER A 55 7.31 -11.12 -7.14
N GLU A 56 8.27 -10.48 -7.77
CA GLU A 56 9.64 -10.34 -7.23
C GLU A 56 9.62 -9.53 -5.94
N LEU A 57 8.82 -8.46 -5.91
CA LEU A 57 8.64 -7.66 -4.72
C LEU A 57 7.98 -8.45 -3.58
N GLU A 58 6.95 -9.26 -3.87
CA GLU A 58 6.34 -10.16 -2.88
C GLU A 58 7.38 -11.08 -2.22
N ASN A 59 8.31 -11.63 -3.00
CA ASN A 59 9.37 -12.47 -2.45
C ASN A 59 10.36 -11.68 -1.58
N LYS A 60 10.76 -10.49 -1.99
CA LYS A 60 11.60 -9.61 -1.15
C LYS A 60 10.92 -9.22 0.16
N LEU A 61 9.64 -8.87 0.11
CA LEU A 61 8.83 -8.60 1.30
C LEU A 61 8.80 -9.81 2.24
N LEU A 62 8.61 -11.00 1.69
CA LEU A 62 8.58 -12.24 2.44
C LEU A 62 9.92 -12.52 3.13
N GLU A 63 11.04 -12.33 2.46
CA GLU A 63 12.39 -12.48 3.04
C GLU A 63 12.58 -11.56 4.24
N ILE A 64 12.22 -10.27 4.10
CA ILE A 64 12.29 -9.31 5.20
C ILE A 64 11.41 -9.76 6.38
N MET A 65 10.20 -10.25 6.11
CA MET A 65 9.27 -10.72 7.13
C MET A 65 9.76 -12.00 7.83
N TRP A 66 10.46 -12.90 7.15
CA TRP A 66 11.05 -14.09 7.75
C TRP A 66 12.28 -13.80 8.61
N GLN A 67 13.13 -12.88 8.15
CA GLN A 67 14.32 -12.49 8.87
C GLN A 67 14.03 -11.68 10.15
N ASN A 68 12.86 -11.07 10.23
CA ASN A 68 12.48 -10.20 11.33
C ASN A 68 11.39 -10.85 12.20
N LYS A 69 11.64 -10.94 13.52
CA LYS A 69 10.64 -11.45 14.49
C LYS A 69 9.74 -10.36 15.07
N LYS A 70 10.09 -9.11 14.85
CA LYS A 70 9.33 -7.93 15.31
C LYS A 70 8.23 -7.55 14.29
N PRO A 71 7.31 -6.63 14.62
CA PRO A 71 6.35 -6.12 13.67
C PRO A 71 7.00 -5.51 12.42
N VAL A 72 6.34 -5.66 11.28
CA VAL A 72 6.74 -5.06 10.01
C VAL A 72 5.70 -4.02 9.61
N PHE A 73 6.14 -2.80 9.39
CA PHE A 73 5.32 -1.71 8.90
C PHE A 73 5.62 -1.49 7.43
N VAL A 74 4.59 -1.26 6.62
CA VAL A 74 4.75 -0.99 5.18
C VAL A 74 4.16 0.36 4.86
N LEU A 75 5.02 1.27 4.43
CA LEU A 75 4.64 2.59 3.95
C LEU A 75 4.39 2.53 2.45
N GLN A 76 3.13 2.54 2.07
CA GLN A 76 2.69 2.50 0.67
C GLN A 76 1.51 3.44 0.41
N SER A 77 1.24 3.72 -0.87
CA SER A 77 0.01 4.41 -1.27
C SER A 77 -1.21 3.53 -0.97
N GLY A 78 -2.22 4.09 -0.30
CA GLY A 78 -3.47 3.39 -0.01
C GLY A 78 -4.27 3.00 -1.26
N THR A 79 -3.96 3.59 -2.42
CA THR A 79 -4.61 3.27 -3.71
C THR A 79 -3.84 2.25 -4.55
N ASN A 80 -2.65 1.82 -4.11
CA ASN A 80 -1.86 0.82 -4.83
C ASN A 80 -2.32 -0.60 -4.47
N ILE A 81 -3.36 -1.06 -5.17
CA ILE A 81 -3.99 -2.37 -4.95
C ILE A 81 -3.01 -3.53 -5.24
N ASP A 82 -2.21 -3.44 -6.30
CA ASP A 82 -1.23 -4.49 -6.62
C ASP A 82 -0.24 -4.68 -5.47
N ARG A 83 0.24 -3.57 -4.89
CA ARG A 83 1.13 -3.59 -3.73
C ARG A 83 0.45 -4.13 -2.47
N LEU A 84 -0.81 -3.78 -2.23
CA LEU A 84 -1.60 -4.33 -1.14
C LEU A 84 -1.67 -5.87 -1.25
N VAL A 85 -1.94 -6.40 -2.44
CA VAL A 85 -1.96 -7.85 -2.68
C VAL A 85 -0.58 -8.48 -2.44
N SER A 86 0.51 -7.83 -2.88
CA SER A 86 1.88 -8.31 -2.65
C SER A 86 2.21 -8.39 -1.17
N VAL A 87 1.90 -7.33 -0.41
CA VAL A 87 2.13 -7.25 1.04
C VAL A 87 1.30 -8.31 1.77
N TYR A 88 0.02 -8.46 1.42
CA TYR A 88 -0.84 -9.48 2.03
C TYR A 88 -0.32 -10.90 1.80
N ARG A 89 0.06 -11.24 0.56
CA ARG A 89 0.59 -12.58 0.24
C ARG A 89 1.87 -12.88 0.99
N ALA A 90 2.78 -11.90 1.08
CA ALA A 90 4.00 -12.03 1.86
C ALA A 90 3.69 -12.20 3.36
N ALA A 91 2.75 -11.41 3.91
CA ALA A 91 2.31 -11.53 5.30
C ALA A 91 1.74 -12.92 5.57
N LYS A 92 0.82 -13.40 4.74
CA LYS A 92 0.21 -14.73 4.88
C LYS A 92 1.24 -15.86 4.81
N ARG A 93 2.15 -15.82 3.84
CA ARG A 93 3.22 -16.83 3.69
C ARG A 93 4.22 -16.81 4.85
N SER A 94 4.38 -15.67 5.53
CA SER A 94 5.20 -15.53 6.74
C SER A 94 4.46 -15.86 8.05
N GLY A 95 3.18 -16.26 7.97
CA GLY A 95 2.34 -16.55 9.14
C GLY A 95 1.91 -15.32 9.92
N ARG A 96 1.93 -14.13 9.30
CA ARG A 96 1.57 -12.85 9.93
C ARG A 96 0.19 -12.39 9.51
N ILE A 97 -0.51 -11.78 10.42
CA ILE A 97 -1.76 -11.07 10.11
C ILE A 97 -1.45 -9.69 9.54
N LEU A 98 -2.32 -9.20 8.66
CA LEU A 98 -2.26 -7.85 8.09
C LEU A 98 -3.19 -6.91 8.83
N TYR A 99 -2.66 -5.79 9.26
CA TYR A 99 -3.45 -4.63 9.72
C TYR A 99 -3.47 -3.56 8.63
N GLU A 100 -4.66 -3.16 8.21
CA GLU A 100 -4.85 -2.03 7.32
C GLU A 100 -5.80 -1.00 7.95
N ASP A 101 -5.60 0.28 7.63
CA ASP A 101 -6.53 1.27 8.13
C ASP A 101 -7.84 1.26 7.34
N ASN A 102 -8.89 1.80 7.94
CA ASN A 102 -10.22 1.84 7.31
C ASN A 102 -10.21 2.46 5.89
N TYR A 103 -9.30 3.40 5.61
CA TYR A 103 -9.22 3.99 4.28
C TYR A 103 -8.69 2.98 3.24
N ALA A 104 -7.64 2.23 3.57
CA ALA A 104 -7.12 1.19 2.69
C ALA A 104 -8.17 0.08 2.47
N ALA A 105 -8.87 -0.33 3.54
CA ALA A 105 -9.95 -1.30 3.46
C ALA A 105 -11.11 -0.85 2.56
N LEU A 106 -11.51 0.43 2.64
CA LEU A 106 -12.54 1.00 1.75
C LEU A 106 -12.09 1.03 0.29
N ILE A 107 -10.85 1.41 0.02
CA ILE A 107 -10.29 1.37 -1.34
C ILE A 107 -10.27 -0.06 -1.88
N ALA A 108 -9.85 -1.03 -1.07
CA ALA A 108 -9.87 -2.44 -1.44
C ALA A 108 -11.30 -2.94 -1.74
N SER A 109 -12.28 -2.51 -0.94
CA SER A 109 -13.70 -2.82 -1.15
C SER A 109 -14.21 -2.21 -2.46
N ALA A 110 -13.91 -0.94 -2.72
CA ALA A 110 -14.30 -0.26 -3.96
C ALA A 110 -13.66 -0.87 -5.22
N ALA A 111 -12.45 -1.41 -5.10
CA ALA A 111 -11.78 -2.12 -6.19
C ALA A 111 -12.44 -3.46 -6.52
N GLY A 112 -13.22 -4.01 -5.60
CA GLY A 112 -13.99 -5.25 -5.78
C GLY A 112 -13.12 -6.51 -5.86
N GLY A 113 -13.75 -7.63 -6.26
CA GLY A 113 -13.06 -8.89 -6.46
C GLY A 113 -12.46 -9.48 -5.16
N LYS A 114 -11.44 -10.31 -5.33
CA LYS A 114 -10.70 -10.97 -4.23
C LYS A 114 -9.50 -10.14 -3.78
N ILE A 115 -9.74 -8.85 -3.48
CA ILE A 115 -8.71 -7.97 -2.90
C ILE A 115 -8.69 -8.19 -1.38
N PRO A 116 -7.50 -8.30 -0.76
CA PRO A 116 -7.39 -8.46 0.70
C PRO A 116 -8.09 -7.32 1.43
N ARG A 117 -9.02 -7.67 2.32
CA ARG A 117 -9.78 -6.74 3.16
C ARG A 117 -10.45 -7.49 4.32
N PRO A 118 -10.81 -6.77 5.40
CA PRO A 118 -11.25 -7.40 6.65
C PRO A 118 -12.56 -8.21 6.57
N ASP A 119 -13.46 -7.89 5.65
CA ASP A 119 -14.76 -8.57 5.44
C ASP A 119 -14.67 -9.84 4.60
N VAL A 120 -13.52 -10.11 4.00
CA VAL A 120 -13.31 -11.26 3.08
C VAL A 120 -12.21 -12.20 3.55
N PHE A 121 -11.23 -11.70 4.30
CA PHE A 121 -10.04 -12.46 4.69
C PHE A 121 -9.88 -12.45 6.21
N ASP A 122 -9.87 -13.64 6.83
CA ASP A 122 -9.81 -13.82 8.30
C ASP A 122 -8.49 -13.35 8.92
N ASP A 123 -7.43 -13.25 8.13
CA ASP A 123 -6.10 -12.82 8.51
C ASP A 123 -5.82 -11.32 8.19
N VAL A 124 -6.88 -10.58 7.81
CA VAL A 124 -6.84 -9.12 7.58
C VAL A 124 -7.75 -8.42 8.59
N TYR A 125 -7.23 -7.40 9.26
CA TYR A 125 -7.97 -6.63 10.26
C TYR A 125 -7.89 -5.14 9.98
N ALA A 126 -9.03 -4.47 10.12
CA ALA A 126 -9.07 -3.02 10.06
C ALA A 126 -8.66 -2.38 11.39
N PHE A 127 -8.03 -1.21 11.33
CA PHE A 127 -7.85 -0.32 12.48
C PHE A 127 -8.17 1.13 12.12
N THR A 128 -8.48 1.93 13.13
CA THR A 128 -8.81 3.35 12.97
C THR A 128 -7.71 4.20 13.59
N PRO A 129 -6.84 4.84 12.79
CA PRO A 129 -5.70 5.60 13.30
C PRO A 129 -6.11 6.91 13.99
N ARG A 130 -7.29 7.44 13.68
CA ARG A 130 -7.85 8.66 14.27
C ARG A 130 -9.29 8.44 14.71
N LEU A 131 -9.72 9.09 15.79
CA LEU A 131 -11.13 9.20 16.10
C LEU A 131 -11.81 10.02 15.00
N LEU A 132 -12.66 9.36 14.23
CA LEU A 132 -13.46 10.00 13.20
C LEU A 132 -14.68 10.64 13.85
N ARG A 133 -14.96 11.90 13.52
CA ARG A 133 -16.11 12.66 14.02
C ARG A 133 -17.04 13.02 12.85
N GLY A 134 -18.36 13.11 13.15
CA GLY A 134 -19.38 13.50 12.18
C GLY A 134 -19.63 12.45 11.08
N LYS A 135 -20.12 12.90 9.91
CA LYS A 135 -20.51 12.04 8.77
C LYS A 135 -19.43 11.06 8.29
N ARG A 136 -18.15 11.32 8.57
CA ARG A 136 -17.06 10.40 8.22
C ARG A 136 -16.99 9.17 9.13
N LYS A 137 -17.63 9.21 10.30
CA LYS A 137 -17.67 8.09 11.22
C LYS A 137 -18.42 6.90 10.62
N ASP A 138 -19.53 7.17 9.97
CA ASP A 138 -20.41 6.12 9.43
C ASP A 138 -19.78 5.41 8.22
N MET A 139 -19.08 6.14 7.35
CA MET A 139 -18.32 5.57 6.24
C MET A 139 -17.23 4.56 6.65
N PHE A 140 -16.65 4.75 7.86
CA PHE A 140 -15.53 3.93 8.34
C PHE A 140 -15.94 2.90 9.40
N LEU A 141 -17.21 2.75 9.71
CA LEU A 141 -17.71 1.73 10.64
C LEU A 141 -18.09 0.41 9.96
N GLU A 142 -17.92 0.31 8.64
CA GLU A 142 -18.41 -0.78 7.80
C GLU A 142 -17.76 -2.15 8.09
N PHE A 143 -16.55 -2.18 8.67
CA PHE A 143 -15.83 -3.42 8.90
C PHE A 143 -15.98 -3.92 10.35
N ASP A 144 -16.64 -5.04 10.56
CA ASP A 144 -16.77 -5.68 11.87
C ASP A 144 -15.46 -6.26 12.40
N ASN A 145 -14.56 -6.65 11.50
CA ASN A 145 -13.26 -7.21 11.86
C ASN A 145 -12.23 -6.11 12.19
N LYS A 146 -12.51 -5.32 13.24
CA LYS A 146 -11.64 -4.23 13.71
C LYS A 146 -10.79 -4.64 14.89
N ARG A 147 -9.59 -4.07 14.96
CA ARG A 147 -8.70 -4.22 16.11
C ARG A 147 -8.32 -2.86 16.66
N GLY A 148 -8.62 -2.67 17.93
CA GLY A 148 -8.17 -1.50 18.68
C GLY A 148 -6.70 -1.62 19.08
N LEU A 149 -6.09 -0.49 19.39
CA LEU A 149 -4.68 -0.35 19.76
C LEU A 149 -4.24 -1.36 20.84
N ARG A 150 -5.09 -1.58 21.88
CA ARG A 150 -4.83 -2.55 22.95
C ARG A 150 -4.69 -4.00 22.47
N LYS A 151 -5.46 -4.41 21.44
CA LYS A 151 -5.35 -5.77 20.86
C LYS A 151 -4.13 -5.89 19.97
N ILE A 152 -3.86 -4.85 19.18
CA ILE A 152 -2.71 -4.82 18.27
C ILE A 152 -1.41 -4.88 19.06
N SER A 153 -1.28 -4.09 20.15
CA SER A 153 -0.06 -4.06 20.96
C SER A 153 0.26 -5.36 21.71
N LYS A 154 -0.69 -6.30 21.77
CA LYS A 154 -0.45 -7.65 22.33
C LYS A 154 0.11 -8.64 21.31
N ASN A 155 0.11 -8.29 20.04
CA ASN A 155 0.67 -9.12 18.98
C ASN A 155 2.09 -8.63 18.65
N SER A 156 3.07 -9.48 18.78
CA SER A 156 4.47 -9.16 18.47
C SER A 156 4.86 -9.45 17.02
N SER A 157 3.99 -10.08 16.23
CA SER A 157 4.30 -10.54 14.88
C SER A 157 3.14 -10.24 13.92
N PHE A 158 3.18 -9.04 13.29
CA PHE A 158 2.18 -8.62 12.33
C PHE A 158 2.81 -7.78 11.22
N VAL A 159 2.03 -7.54 10.18
CA VAL A 159 2.28 -6.52 9.16
C VAL A 159 1.25 -5.41 9.29
N MET A 160 1.66 -4.15 9.23
CA MET A 160 0.75 -3.01 9.31
C MET A 160 1.03 -2.03 8.17
N LEU A 161 -0.01 -1.68 7.42
CA LEU A 161 0.07 -0.57 6.47
C LEU A 161 0.07 0.76 7.22
N VAL A 162 1.00 1.64 6.87
CA VAL A 162 1.14 2.95 7.51
C VAL A 162 1.29 4.07 6.49
N ARG A 163 1.00 5.29 6.94
CA ARG A 163 1.14 6.55 6.18
C ARG A 163 1.61 7.67 7.10
N PRO A 164 2.24 8.73 6.58
CA PRO A 164 2.69 9.87 7.39
C PRO A 164 1.59 10.42 8.31
N SER A 165 0.35 10.49 7.83
CA SER A 165 -0.80 10.95 8.63
C SER A 165 -1.12 10.08 9.86
N MET A 166 -0.51 8.91 10.01
CA MET A 166 -0.67 7.99 11.14
C MET A 166 0.42 8.14 12.22
N LEU A 167 1.28 9.15 12.12
CA LEU A 167 2.37 9.39 13.06
C LEU A 167 1.91 9.36 14.53
N GLY A 168 0.82 10.05 14.84
CA GLY A 168 0.23 10.05 16.18
C GLY A 168 -0.27 8.68 16.64
N TYR A 169 -0.68 7.82 15.72
CA TYR A 169 -1.07 6.45 16.03
C TYR A 169 0.16 5.57 16.35
N LEU A 170 1.23 5.71 15.56
CA LEU A 170 2.48 4.98 15.81
C LEU A 170 3.09 5.35 17.17
N LYS A 171 3.10 6.64 17.55
CA LYS A 171 3.54 7.09 18.87
C LYS A 171 2.73 6.41 19.98
N LYS A 172 1.41 6.38 19.88
CA LYS A 172 0.53 5.68 20.84
C LYS A 172 0.72 4.17 20.86
N LEU A 173 1.11 3.56 19.73
CA LEU A 173 1.44 2.15 19.68
C LEU A 173 2.76 1.88 20.41
N ALA A 174 3.76 2.74 20.21
CA ALA A 174 5.06 2.68 20.89
C ALA A 174 4.96 2.85 22.42
N GLU A 175 3.97 3.60 22.92
CA GLU A 175 3.68 3.69 24.37
C GLU A 175 3.17 2.36 24.97
N ARG A 176 2.75 1.40 24.11
CA ARG A 176 2.10 0.14 24.54
C ARG A 176 2.89 -1.10 24.20
N MET A 177 3.84 -1.00 23.26
CA MET A 177 4.72 -2.09 22.88
C MET A 177 6.06 -1.55 22.41
N ASP A 178 7.12 -2.32 22.65
CA ASP A 178 8.46 -1.99 22.17
C ASP A 178 8.52 -2.17 20.64
N LEU A 179 8.81 -1.08 19.93
CA LEU A 179 9.01 -1.06 18.49
C LEU A 179 10.49 -1.08 18.09
N SER A 180 11.39 -1.16 19.07
CA SER A 180 12.84 -1.24 18.83
C SER A 180 13.16 -2.47 17.99
N GLY A 181 13.86 -2.29 16.87
CA GLY A 181 14.18 -3.34 15.92
C GLY A 181 13.00 -3.77 15.01
N ALA A 182 11.82 -3.16 15.12
CA ALA A 182 10.78 -3.32 14.10
C ALA A 182 11.25 -2.74 12.76
N VAL A 183 10.68 -3.20 11.65
CA VAL A 183 11.07 -2.76 10.31
C VAL A 183 9.98 -1.91 9.69
N LEU A 184 10.35 -0.75 9.15
CA LEU A 184 9.56 0.01 8.20
C LEU A 184 10.06 -0.26 6.78
N ILE A 185 9.23 -0.85 5.93
CA ILE A 185 9.49 -0.98 4.51
C ILE A 185 8.95 0.27 3.81
N TYR A 186 9.85 1.05 3.21
CA TYR A 186 9.49 2.22 2.41
C TYR A 186 9.18 1.78 0.98
N SER A 187 7.92 1.82 0.61
CA SER A 187 7.41 1.32 -0.68
C SER A 187 6.69 2.42 -1.46
N MET A 188 7.34 3.56 -1.58
CA MET A 188 6.86 4.73 -2.33
C MET A 188 7.99 5.30 -3.21
N TRP A 189 7.66 6.26 -4.03
CA TRP A 189 8.66 6.97 -4.82
C TRP A 189 9.63 7.75 -3.91
N ASN A 190 10.94 7.59 -4.13
CA ASN A 190 11.97 8.18 -3.27
C ASN A 190 11.93 9.72 -3.22
N GLY A 191 11.42 10.38 -4.27
CA GLY A 191 11.24 11.83 -4.27
C GLY A 191 10.34 12.35 -3.15
N TYR A 192 9.41 11.54 -2.63
CA TYR A 192 8.58 11.93 -1.48
C TYR A 192 9.36 12.07 -0.17
N LYS A 193 10.56 11.49 -0.06
CA LYS A 193 11.42 11.65 1.14
C LYS A 193 11.84 13.11 1.39
N GLN A 194 11.81 13.94 0.34
CA GLN A 194 12.11 15.39 0.44
C GLN A 194 10.95 16.21 1.00
N ASN A 195 9.75 15.61 1.09
CA ASN A 195 8.58 16.27 1.65
C ASN A 195 8.70 16.33 3.19
N GLU A 196 8.41 17.48 3.80
CA GLU A 196 8.52 17.73 5.25
C GLU A 196 7.73 16.71 6.09
N ASP A 197 6.47 16.40 5.70
CA ASP A 197 5.64 15.42 6.40
C ASP A 197 6.27 14.03 6.36
N MET A 198 6.86 13.64 5.24
CA MET A 198 7.52 12.36 5.07
C MET A 198 8.83 12.31 5.86
N ALA A 199 9.63 13.35 5.79
CA ALA A 199 10.88 13.47 6.54
C ALA A 199 10.61 13.41 8.06
N GLY A 200 9.60 14.13 8.54
CA GLY A 200 9.17 14.10 9.94
C GLY A 200 8.66 12.72 10.37
N PHE A 201 7.94 12.01 9.49
CA PHE A 201 7.50 10.64 9.74
C PHE A 201 8.69 9.69 9.86
N LEU A 202 9.63 9.70 8.91
CA LEU A 202 10.81 8.83 8.91
C LEU A 202 11.73 9.09 10.11
N SER A 203 11.94 10.38 10.45
CA SER A 203 12.69 10.77 11.66
C SER A 203 12.05 10.20 12.94
N THR A 204 10.72 10.28 13.05
CA THR A 204 10.03 9.69 14.21
C THR A 204 10.15 8.16 14.23
N VAL A 205 10.01 7.50 13.09
CA VAL A 205 10.20 6.03 12.97
C VAL A 205 11.59 5.64 13.49
N GLN A 206 12.61 6.37 13.07
CA GLN A 206 13.99 6.16 13.55
C GLN A 206 14.11 6.41 15.06
N SER A 207 13.49 7.46 15.60
CA SER A 207 13.53 7.76 17.05
C SER A 207 12.82 6.69 17.90
N LEU A 208 11.90 5.93 17.33
CA LEU A 208 11.26 4.77 17.94
C LEU A 208 12.10 3.48 17.87
N GLY A 209 13.33 3.57 17.38
CA GLY A 209 14.27 2.44 17.26
C GLY A 209 13.94 1.47 16.11
N MET A 210 13.09 1.89 15.17
CA MET A 210 12.74 1.07 14.01
C MET A 210 13.80 1.20 12.89
N ASN A 211 14.02 0.12 12.15
CA ASN A 211 14.89 0.10 10.98
C ASN A 211 14.07 0.40 9.71
N THR A 212 14.59 1.24 8.81
CA THR A 212 13.95 1.50 7.51
C THR A 212 14.68 0.75 6.41
N VAL A 213 13.91 0.09 5.53
CA VAL A 213 14.37 -0.63 4.33
C VAL A 213 13.61 -0.10 3.11
N ASP A 214 14.34 0.13 2.00
CA ASP A 214 13.80 0.61 0.71
C ASP A 214 13.52 -0.55 -0.26
#